data_21dfd872d79dd70539bcb26d04832803
#
_entry.id   21dfd872d79dd70539bcb26d04832803
#
_cell.length_a   1.000
_cell.length_b   1.000
_cell.length_c   1.000
_cell.angle_alpha   90.00
_cell.angle_beta   90.00
_cell.angle_gamma   90.00
#
_symmetry.space_group_name_H-M   'P 1'
#
loop_
_entity.id
_entity.type
_entity.pdbx_description
1 polymer ?
#
loop_
_entity_poly.entity_id
_entity_poly.type
_entity_poly.pdbx_seq_one_letter_code
_entity_poly.pdbx_strand_id
1 'polypeptide(L)'
;PLFVALGKDIRGVVVSQVVPSPRSAATPIVREYLAAIDNSDQSPSYESLEGFIAAKALGEAVRRNGAGLNRASMQKALAGLGDLDVGGFRLHLRAGVRDSTWAIDLVTVTADGRVLR
;
A
#
# COMPACT_ATOMS: atom_id res chain seq x y z
N PRO A 1 -7.74 -9.02 -11.19
CA PRO A 1 -9.13 -9.45 -11.36
C PRO A 1 -9.88 -8.66 -12.42
N LEU A 2 -10.00 -7.31 -12.30
CA LEU A 2 -10.75 -6.48 -13.27
C LEU A 2 -10.19 -6.58 -14.70
N PHE A 3 -8.88 -6.50 -14.85
CA PHE A 3 -8.18 -6.61 -16.13
C PHE A 3 -8.41 -7.96 -16.82
N VAL A 4 -8.46 -9.03 -16.05
CA VAL A 4 -8.74 -10.38 -16.56
C VAL A 4 -10.20 -10.53 -16.98
N ALA A 5 -11.12 -9.94 -16.21
CA ALA A 5 -12.55 -10.04 -16.46
C ALA A 5 -13.01 -9.23 -17.68
N LEU A 6 -12.46 -8.05 -17.90
CA LEU A 6 -12.87 -7.13 -18.98
C LEU A 6 -12.10 -7.34 -20.29
N GLY A 7 -10.94 -7.99 -20.26
CA GLY A 7 -10.14 -8.24 -21.46
C GLY A 7 -9.91 -6.97 -22.29
N LYS A 8 -10.34 -6.99 -23.58
CA LYS A 8 -10.18 -5.85 -24.50
C LYS A 8 -11.05 -4.64 -24.16
N ASP A 9 -12.13 -4.84 -23.43
CA ASP A 9 -13.11 -3.79 -23.09
C ASP A 9 -12.61 -2.85 -21.99
N ILE A 10 -11.46 -3.16 -21.38
CA ILE A 10 -10.83 -2.31 -20.36
C ILE A 10 -10.13 -1.07 -20.90
N ARG A 11 -9.99 -0.97 -22.24
CA ARG A 11 -9.31 0.16 -22.85
C ARG A 11 -9.96 1.50 -22.50
N GLY A 12 -9.15 2.46 -22.04
CA GLY A 12 -9.61 3.79 -21.64
C GLY A 12 -10.21 3.87 -20.24
N VAL A 13 -10.29 2.74 -19.51
CA VAL A 13 -10.67 2.75 -18.10
C VAL A 13 -9.57 3.43 -17.31
N VAL A 14 -9.97 4.39 -16.46
CA VAL A 14 -9.10 5.05 -15.50
C VAL A 14 -9.38 4.44 -14.13
N VAL A 15 -8.31 4.02 -13.45
CA VAL A 15 -8.38 3.43 -12.11
C VAL A 15 -7.61 4.30 -11.13
N SER A 16 -8.24 4.67 -10.02
CA SER A 16 -7.55 5.33 -8.92
C SER A 16 -6.80 4.29 -8.07
N GLN A 17 -5.57 4.62 -7.70
CA GLN A 17 -4.73 3.82 -6.83
C GLN A 17 -4.34 4.65 -5.60
N VAL A 18 -4.36 4.04 -4.44
CA VAL A 18 -4.02 4.70 -3.16
C VAL A 18 -2.61 4.39 -2.67
N VAL A 19 -1.88 3.57 -3.41
CA VAL A 19 -0.48 3.23 -3.19
C VAL A 19 0.32 3.40 -4.48
N PRO A 20 1.65 3.62 -4.40
CA PRO A 20 2.49 3.78 -5.59
C PRO A 20 2.48 2.52 -6.46
N SER A 21 2.94 2.66 -7.72
CA SER A 21 3.06 1.51 -8.61
C SER A 21 3.96 0.43 -8.01
N PRO A 22 3.47 -0.82 -7.84
CA PRO A 22 4.22 -1.91 -7.21
C PRO A 22 5.41 -2.40 -8.06
N ARG A 23 5.49 -1.96 -9.32
CA ARG A 23 6.58 -2.31 -10.25
C ARG A 23 7.62 -1.21 -10.42
N SER A 24 7.39 -0.03 -9.84
CA SER A 24 8.28 1.11 -9.94
C SER A 24 9.14 1.24 -8.67
N ALA A 25 10.39 0.84 -8.74
CA ALA A 25 11.35 0.93 -7.64
C ALA A 25 11.76 2.38 -7.28
N ALA A 26 10.91 3.38 -7.58
CA ALA A 26 11.20 4.79 -7.35
C ALA A 26 11.29 5.15 -5.86
N THR A 27 10.48 4.54 -5.01
CA THR A 27 10.46 4.80 -3.57
C THR A 27 11.10 3.66 -2.77
N PRO A 28 11.69 3.95 -1.59
CA PRO A 28 12.25 2.91 -0.72
C PRO A 28 11.24 1.83 -0.35
N ILE A 29 9.99 2.18 -0.05
CA ILE A 29 8.94 1.22 0.31
C ILE A 29 8.69 0.19 -0.80
N VAL A 30 8.69 0.62 -2.09
CA VAL A 30 8.50 -0.30 -3.20
C VAL A 30 9.72 -1.19 -3.40
N ARG A 31 10.94 -0.65 -3.21
CA ARG A 31 12.17 -1.48 -3.27
C ARG A 31 12.19 -2.55 -2.18
N GLU A 32 11.82 -2.19 -0.95
CA GLU A 32 11.71 -3.16 0.16
C GLU A 32 10.66 -4.23 -0.13
N TYR A 33 9.51 -3.83 -0.64
CA TYR A 33 8.44 -4.73 -1.03
C TYR A 33 8.90 -5.71 -2.11
N LEU A 34 9.52 -5.21 -3.19
CA LEU A 34 10.03 -6.06 -4.27
C LEU A 34 11.09 -7.06 -3.75
N ALA A 35 12.00 -6.61 -2.89
CA ALA A 35 12.97 -7.50 -2.25
C ALA A 35 12.30 -8.57 -1.35
N ALA A 36 11.21 -8.22 -0.67
CA ALA A 36 10.49 -9.15 0.19
C ALA A 36 9.78 -10.27 -0.59
N ILE A 37 9.31 -9.99 -1.81
CA ILE A 37 8.60 -10.97 -2.64
C ILE A 37 9.51 -11.69 -3.66
N ASP A 38 10.77 -11.27 -3.81
CA ASP A 38 11.71 -11.78 -4.83
C ASP A 38 11.93 -13.32 -4.73
N ASN A 39 11.85 -13.86 -3.50
CA ASN A 39 11.98 -15.29 -3.24
C ASN A 39 10.63 -16.01 -3.06
N SER A 40 9.56 -15.43 -3.54
CA SER A 40 8.22 -16.01 -3.48
C SER A 40 7.61 -16.18 -4.88
N ASP A 41 6.61 -17.04 -5.02
CA ASP A 41 5.84 -17.21 -6.26
C ASP A 41 4.85 -16.04 -6.50
N GLN A 42 4.96 -14.96 -5.74
CA GLN A 42 4.06 -13.83 -5.82
C GLN A 42 4.51 -12.82 -6.89
N SER A 43 3.59 -12.42 -7.74
CA SER A 43 3.82 -11.30 -8.65
C SER A 43 3.49 -9.96 -7.95
N PRO A 44 4.26 -8.88 -8.23
CA PRO A 44 3.97 -7.56 -7.69
C PRO A 44 2.54 -7.09 -8.06
N SER A 45 1.74 -6.73 -7.06
CA SER A 45 0.39 -6.18 -7.23
C SER A 45 0.13 -5.02 -6.28
N TYR A 46 -0.87 -4.19 -6.61
CA TYR A 46 -1.28 -3.07 -5.75
C TYR A 46 -1.79 -3.57 -4.39
N GLU A 47 -2.58 -4.64 -4.40
CA GLU A 47 -3.17 -5.23 -3.19
C GLU A 47 -2.10 -5.77 -2.25
N SER A 48 -1.10 -6.45 -2.78
CA SER A 48 -0.02 -6.99 -1.95
C SER A 48 0.93 -5.90 -1.43
N LEU A 49 1.17 -4.82 -2.21
CA LEU A 49 1.91 -3.66 -1.72
C LEU A 49 1.14 -2.92 -0.62
N GLU A 50 -0.18 -2.76 -0.76
CA GLU A 50 -1.03 -2.18 0.28
C GLU A 50 -0.95 -2.99 1.59
N GLY A 51 -1.05 -4.32 1.49
CA GLY A 51 -0.85 -5.23 2.62
C GLY A 51 0.54 -5.10 3.25
N PHE A 52 1.59 -4.95 2.45
CA PHE A 52 2.96 -4.74 2.93
C PHE A 52 3.10 -3.41 3.69
N ILE A 53 2.52 -2.33 3.18
CA ILE A 53 2.50 -1.02 3.84
C ILE A 53 1.74 -1.10 5.17
N ALA A 54 0.58 -1.77 5.19
CA ALA A 54 -0.19 -1.98 6.42
C ALA A 54 0.59 -2.79 7.46
N ALA A 55 1.30 -3.84 7.03
CA ALA A 55 2.16 -4.62 7.92
C ALA A 55 3.31 -3.81 8.52
N LYS A 56 3.91 -2.89 7.76
CA LYS A 56 4.93 -1.97 8.29
C LYS A 56 4.36 -1.02 9.34
N ALA A 57 3.17 -0.47 9.10
CA ALA A 57 2.50 0.40 10.07
C ALA A 57 2.17 -0.38 11.36
N LEU A 58 1.69 -1.61 11.23
CA LEU A 58 1.43 -2.50 12.36
C LEU A 58 2.72 -2.80 13.13
N GLY A 59 3.80 -3.13 12.45
CA GLY A 59 5.11 -3.38 13.06
C GLY A 59 5.62 -2.17 13.86
N GLU A 60 5.44 -0.96 13.34
CA GLU A 60 5.80 0.27 14.04
C GLU A 60 4.93 0.48 15.30
N ALA A 61 3.64 0.19 15.23
CA ALA A 61 2.74 0.24 16.40
C ALA A 61 3.16 -0.76 17.48
N VAL A 62 3.52 -2.00 17.10
CA VAL A 62 4.06 -3.01 17.99
C VAL A 62 5.34 -2.52 18.68
N ARG A 63 6.27 -1.98 17.90
CA ARG A 63 7.54 -1.45 18.38
C ARG A 63 7.34 -0.31 19.40
N ARG A 64 6.42 0.60 19.14
CA ARG A 64 6.11 1.73 20.05
C ARG A 64 5.34 1.30 21.28
N ASN A 65 4.52 0.25 21.18
CA ASN A 65 3.75 -0.25 22.33
C ASN A 65 4.64 -0.91 23.39
N GLY A 66 5.74 -1.55 22.99
CA GLY A 66 6.64 -2.26 23.91
C GLY A 66 6.01 -3.50 24.52
N ALA A 67 6.42 -3.81 25.78
CA ALA A 67 5.90 -4.96 26.51
C ALA A 67 4.42 -4.79 26.91
N GLY A 68 3.70 -5.91 27.05
CA GLY A 68 2.28 -5.88 27.45
C GLY A 68 1.31 -5.66 26.32
N LEU A 69 1.67 -6.11 25.12
CA LEU A 69 0.83 -6.03 23.93
C LEU A 69 -0.50 -6.77 24.14
N ASN A 70 -1.61 -6.04 23.95
CA ASN A 70 -2.96 -6.58 23.92
C ASN A 70 -3.79 -5.78 22.89
N ARG A 71 -5.02 -6.23 22.64
CA ARG A 71 -5.91 -5.59 21.63
C ARG A 71 -6.12 -4.10 21.89
N ALA A 72 -6.40 -3.72 23.12
CA ALA A 72 -6.68 -2.32 23.47
C ALA A 72 -5.43 -1.44 23.34
N SER A 73 -4.28 -1.91 23.85
CA SER A 73 -3.01 -1.19 23.71
C SER A 73 -2.56 -1.07 22.26
N MET A 74 -2.81 -2.09 21.42
CA MET A 74 -2.52 -2.04 20.00
C MET A 74 -3.39 -1.01 19.27
N GLN A 75 -4.70 -0.98 19.53
CA GLN A 75 -5.60 0.03 18.94
C GLN A 75 -5.14 1.44 19.31
N LYS A 76 -4.75 1.65 20.58
CA LYS A 76 -4.23 2.93 21.04
C LYS A 76 -2.91 3.28 20.36
N ALA A 77 -2.00 2.31 20.20
CA ALA A 77 -0.72 2.51 19.55
C ALA A 77 -0.90 2.87 18.05
N LEU A 78 -1.78 2.17 17.35
CA LEU A 78 -2.10 2.49 15.94
C LEU A 78 -2.70 3.89 15.80
N ALA A 79 -3.68 4.24 16.63
CA ALA A 79 -4.31 5.56 16.63
C ALA A 79 -3.33 6.69 17.02
N GLY A 80 -2.29 6.37 17.77
CA GLY A 80 -1.23 7.28 18.21
C GLY A 80 -0.02 7.35 17.28
N LEU A 81 0.01 6.61 16.16
CA LEU A 81 1.14 6.68 15.22
C LEU A 81 1.27 8.05 14.58
N GLY A 82 0.15 8.76 14.37
CA GLY A 82 0.15 10.08 13.75
C GLY A 82 0.60 10.03 12.30
N ASP A 83 1.50 10.93 11.93
CA ASP A 83 2.10 10.96 10.60
C ASP A 83 3.30 10.01 10.59
N LEU A 84 3.21 8.97 9.78
CA LEU A 84 4.22 7.92 9.65
C LEU A 84 4.72 7.85 8.22
N ASP A 85 6.03 8.02 8.02
CA ASP A 85 6.71 7.74 6.75
C ASP A 85 7.22 6.28 6.77
N VAL A 86 6.75 5.49 5.81
CA VAL A 86 7.13 4.07 5.68
C VAL A 86 8.06 3.84 4.48
N GLY A 87 8.95 4.75 4.23
CA GLY A 87 9.91 4.65 3.12
C GLY A 87 9.49 5.47 1.90
N GLY A 88 9.19 6.76 2.13
CA GLY A 88 8.75 7.72 1.11
C GLY A 88 7.26 7.63 0.79
N PHE A 89 6.51 6.86 1.56
CA PHE A 89 5.05 6.83 1.53
C PHE A 89 4.50 7.23 2.90
N ARG A 90 3.70 8.28 2.95
CA ARG A 90 3.19 8.85 4.20
C ARG A 90 1.80 8.34 4.52
N LEU A 91 1.63 7.90 5.77
CA LEU A 91 0.37 7.51 6.36
C LEU A 91 -0.04 8.54 7.43
N HIS A 92 -1.34 8.80 7.54
CA HIS A 92 -1.94 9.68 8.56
C HIS A 92 -2.86 8.84 9.46
N LEU A 93 -2.28 8.23 10.49
CA LEU A 93 -2.96 7.28 11.37
C LEU A 93 -3.38 7.96 12.67
N ARG A 94 -4.59 8.53 12.69
CA ARG A 94 -5.15 9.25 13.84
C ARG A 94 -6.52 8.72 14.20
N ALA A 95 -6.85 8.73 15.49
CA ALA A 95 -8.18 8.37 15.96
C ALA A 95 -9.26 9.25 15.30
N GLY A 96 -10.32 8.62 14.79
CA GLY A 96 -11.44 9.32 14.14
C GLY A 96 -11.20 9.76 12.69
N VAL A 97 -9.99 9.62 12.17
CA VAL A 97 -9.67 9.87 10.76
C VAL A 97 -9.83 8.56 9.97
N ARG A 98 -10.59 8.59 8.88
CA ARG A 98 -10.83 7.41 8.03
C ARG A 98 -9.81 7.32 6.89
N ASP A 99 -9.31 8.47 6.44
CA ASP A 99 -8.37 8.55 5.31
C ASP A 99 -6.95 8.45 5.82
N SER A 100 -6.33 7.31 5.60
CA SER A 100 -4.96 7.02 6.08
C SER A 100 -3.87 7.53 5.14
N THR A 101 -4.22 7.97 3.93
CA THR A 101 -3.29 8.53 2.95
C THR A 101 -3.99 9.56 2.06
N TRP A 102 -3.24 10.53 1.57
CA TRP A 102 -3.69 11.54 0.62
C TRP A 102 -3.16 11.25 -0.80
N ALA A 103 -2.36 10.20 -0.93
CA ALA A 103 -1.82 9.80 -2.22
C ALA A 103 -2.92 9.13 -3.05
N ILE A 104 -3.27 9.78 -4.16
CA ILE A 104 -4.13 9.19 -5.19
C ILE A 104 -3.34 9.26 -6.50
N ASP A 105 -3.14 8.11 -7.11
CA ASP A 105 -2.56 7.97 -8.43
C ASP A 105 -3.65 7.54 -9.40
N LEU A 106 -3.64 8.10 -10.61
CA LEU A 106 -4.57 7.72 -11.67
C LEU A 106 -3.81 6.93 -12.72
N VAL A 107 -4.24 5.73 -12.98
CA VAL A 107 -3.66 4.88 -14.01
C VAL A 107 -4.68 4.62 -15.11
N THR A 108 -4.23 4.70 -16.36
CA THR A 108 -5.07 4.42 -17.53
C THR A 108 -4.60 3.14 -18.20
N VAL A 109 -5.54 2.34 -18.66
CA VAL A 109 -5.24 1.13 -19.42
C VAL A 109 -5.26 1.44 -20.92
N THR A 110 -4.17 1.13 -21.59
CA THR A 110 -4.02 1.28 -23.03
C THR A 110 -4.66 0.13 -23.81
N ALA A 111 -4.76 0.29 -25.13
CA ALA A 111 -5.33 -0.72 -26.03
C ALA A 111 -4.60 -2.07 -25.99
N ASP A 112 -3.31 -2.05 -25.71
CA ASP A 112 -2.44 -3.24 -25.58
C ASP A 112 -2.37 -3.80 -24.14
N GLY A 113 -3.23 -3.29 -23.23
CA GLY A 113 -3.32 -3.76 -21.85
C GLY A 113 -2.22 -3.23 -20.92
N ARG A 114 -1.43 -2.26 -21.39
CA ARG A 114 -0.44 -1.60 -20.53
C ARG A 114 -1.11 -0.60 -19.61
N VAL A 115 -0.55 -0.45 -18.44
CA VAL A 115 -0.95 0.56 -17.48
C VAL A 115 -0.04 1.77 -17.64
N LEU A 116 -0.62 2.91 -18.00
CA LEU A 116 0.05 4.21 -18.05
C LEU A 116 -0.32 5.05 -16.85
N ARG A 117 0.65 5.78 -16.36
CA ARG A 117 0.53 6.72 -15.25
C ARG A 117 0.58 8.15 -15.78
#